data_5bc21b8ae2dbd9b9ccfccca7ad4c495b
#
_entry.id   5bc21b8ae2dbd9b9ccfccca7ad4c495b
#
_cell.length_a   1.000
_cell.length_b   1.000
_cell.length_c   1.000
_cell.angle_alpha   90.00
_cell.angle_beta   90.00
_cell.angle_gamma   90.00
#
_symmetry.space_group_name_H-M   'P 1'
#
loop_
_entity.id
_entity.type
_entity.pdbx_description
1 polymer ?
#
loop_
_entity_poly.entity_id
_entity_poly.type
_entity_poly.pdbx_seq_one_letter_code
_entity_poly.pdbx_strand_id
1 'polypeptide(L)'
;MKKGFLIGAGLIVAGLLLQAGVGPFRWEWLAFPVNLTVLLVSLGLLVAAYLLRHRIPFFAWMMRLDAAVPAVIYALALTLVMGFTAQREDGGGILWISQMLDFWPFVLSYAWLMAILGLTTLNHLLHFRVREIPFLLNHLGLFLALVCGALGTPDTQRLHMTTREGETTSQATDEAGNVHKLDLSIELHDFIMEEYPLQPGAKMRMPKRFASEVTVHTKKGEAIPAVIEVNKPLQADGWKIYQYDYDEDKGTESEISIFELVREPWQPFVRAGILMMLAGALCLFFFMAPRPKKEDKQ
;
A
#
# COMPACT_ATOMS: atom_id res chain seq x y z
N MET A 1 25.22 15.77 -8.80
CA MET A 1 25.09 14.81 -7.66
C MET A 1 25.39 15.42 -6.30
N LYS A 2 26.53 16.14 -6.05
CA LYS A 2 26.82 16.74 -4.71
C LYS A 2 25.64 17.53 -4.12
N LYS A 3 24.99 18.40 -4.93
CA LYS A 3 23.81 19.17 -4.51
C LYS A 3 22.65 18.27 -4.04
N GLY A 4 22.38 17.15 -4.73
CA GLY A 4 21.33 16.22 -4.34
C GLY A 4 21.61 15.53 -3.00
N PHE A 5 22.85 15.11 -2.76
CA PHE A 5 23.25 14.54 -1.46
C PHE A 5 23.14 15.58 -0.33
N LEU A 6 23.49 16.85 -0.58
CA LEU A 6 23.33 17.91 0.42
C LEU A 6 21.86 18.17 0.74
N ILE A 7 20.97 18.15 -0.26
CA ILE A 7 19.52 18.30 -0.04
C ILE A 7 19.00 17.12 0.77
N GLY A 8 19.35 15.88 0.39
CA GLY A 8 18.93 14.69 1.15
C GLY A 8 19.40 14.71 2.60
N ALA A 9 20.68 15.09 2.83
CA ALA A 9 21.19 15.27 4.19
C ALA A 9 20.43 16.35 4.96
N GLY A 10 20.10 17.47 4.31
CA GLY A 10 19.26 18.53 4.88
C GLY A 10 17.87 18.05 5.25
N LEU A 11 17.25 17.21 4.40
CA LEU A 11 15.94 16.61 4.69
C LEU A 11 15.99 15.64 5.87
N ILE A 12 17.06 14.84 5.99
CA ILE A 12 17.28 13.99 7.17
C ILE A 12 17.38 14.84 8.44
N VAL A 13 18.22 15.89 8.43
CA VAL A 13 18.37 16.78 9.59
C VAL A 13 17.05 17.47 9.94
N ALA A 14 16.34 18.02 8.94
CA ALA A 14 15.04 18.65 9.15
C ALA A 14 14.02 17.64 9.71
N GLY A 15 14.01 16.42 9.19
CA GLY A 15 13.15 15.34 9.69
C GLY A 15 13.46 14.96 11.14
N LEU A 16 14.74 14.88 11.51
CA LEU A 16 15.14 14.63 12.90
C LEU A 16 14.71 15.75 13.85
N LEU A 17 14.80 17.00 13.41
CA LEU A 17 14.30 18.16 14.21
C LEU A 17 12.79 18.11 14.38
N LEU A 18 12.04 17.79 13.32
CA LEU A 18 10.60 17.59 13.40
C LEU A 18 10.24 16.42 14.32
N GLN A 19 10.94 15.30 14.20
CA GLN A 19 10.72 14.13 15.06
C GLN A 19 10.94 14.45 16.54
N ALA A 20 11.97 15.22 16.85
CA ALA A 20 12.28 15.62 18.22
C ALA A 20 11.31 16.68 18.77
N GLY A 21 10.79 17.59 17.91
CA GLY A 21 9.93 18.70 18.33
C GLY A 21 8.44 18.40 18.28
N VAL A 22 7.99 17.64 17.30
CA VAL A 22 6.56 17.38 17.05
C VAL A 22 6.17 15.93 17.40
N GLY A 23 7.15 15.01 17.44
CA GLY A 23 6.92 13.57 17.57
C GLY A 23 6.72 12.87 16.22
N PRO A 24 6.24 11.62 16.21
CA PRO A 24 6.05 10.86 14.99
C PRO A 24 5.01 11.51 14.06
N PHE A 25 5.17 11.27 12.76
CA PHE A 25 4.18 11.67 11.76
C PHE A 25 2.91 10.85 11.96
N ARG A 26 1.76 11.51 11.94
CA ARG A 26 0.45 10.85 12.11
C ARG A 26 -0.28 10.82 10.78
N TRP A 27 -0.42 9.62 10.22
CA TRP A 27 -1.11 9.41 8.95
C TRP A 27 -2.59 9.77 9.02
N GLU A 28 -3.23 9.67 10.20
CA GLU A 28 -4.63 10.03 10.40
C GLU A 28 -4.93 11.49 10.02
N TRP A 29 -3.92 12.38 10.10
CA TRP A 29 -4.06 13.78 9.64
C TRP A 29 -4.36 13.87 8.14
N LEU A 30 -4.00 12.83 7.38
CA LEU A 30 -4.23 12.73 5.94
C LEU A 30 -5.47 11.88 5.59
N ALA A 31 -6.33 11.51 6.55
CA ALA A 31 -7.56 10.80 6.25
C ALA A 31 -8.47 11.60 5.30
N PHE A 32 -9.31 10.91 4.56
CA PHE A 32 -10.27 11.55 3.65
C PHE A 32 -11.13 12.60 4.39
N PRO A 33 -11.34 13.81 3.83
CA PRO A 33 -11.00 14.28 2.47
C PRO A 33 -9.62 14.97 2.35
N VAL A 34 -8.80 15.00 3.40
CA VAL A 34 -7.53 15.75 3.42
C VAL A 34 -6.53 15.18 2.41
N ASN A 35 -6.41 13.87 2.33
CA ASN A 35 -5.52 13.19 1.36
C ASN A 35 -5.85 13.54 -0.09
N LEU A 36 -7.13 13.62 -0.45
CA LEU A 36 -7.54 14.06 -1.78
C LEU A 36 -7.12 15.53 -2.04
N THR A 37 -7.28 16.38 -1.05
CA THR A 37 -6.83 17.78 -1.13
C THR A 37 -5.31 17.85 -1.30
N VAL A 38 -4.55 17.10 -0.50
CA VAL A 38 -3.09 17.01 -0.59
C VAL A 38 -2.65 16.48 -1.95
N LEU A 39 -3.33 15.48 -2.49
CA LEU A 39 -3.07 14.97 -3.85
C LEU A 39 -3.26 16.08 -4.90
N LEU A 40 -4.41 16.74 -4.90
CA LEU A 40 -4.70 17.79 -5.88
C LEU A 40 -3.74 18.97 -5.78
N VAL A 41 -3.43 19.42 -4.57
CA VAL A 41 -2.43 20.48 -4.32
C VAL A 41 -1.06 20.05 -4.80
N SER A 42 -0.63 18.82 -4.48
CA SER A 42 0.67 18.28 -4.92
C SER A 42 0.78 18.20 -6.44
N LEU A 43 -0.27 17.75 -7.13
CA LEU A 43 -0.31 17.76 -8.60
C LEU A 43 -0.27 19.18 -9.15
N GLY A 44 -0.99 20.13 -8.56
CA GLY A 44 -0.92 21.55 -8.93
C GLY A 44 0.48 22.13 -8.73
N LEU A 45 1.16 21.80 -7.63
CA LEU A 45 2.54 22.22 -7.37
C LEU A 45 3.54 21.61 -8.39
N LEU A 46 3.35 20.35 -8.78
CA LEU A 46 4.17 19.73 -9.84
C LEU A 46 3.99 20.45 -11.16
N VAL A 47 2.77 20.78 -11.56
CA VAL A 47 2.49 21.56 -12.77
C VAL A 47 3.11 22.95 -12.67
N ALA A 48 2.93 23.65 -11.56
CA ALA A 48 3.53 24.97 -11.35
C ALA A 48 5.07 24.93 -11.40
N ALA A 49 5.70 23.95 -10.75
CA ALA A 49 7.15 23.75 -10.81
C ALA A 49 7.64 23.45 -12.23
N TYR A 50 6.88 22.65 -12.97
CA TYR A 50 7.17 22.39 -14.38
C TYR A 50 7.10 23.66 -15.24
N LEU A 51 6.08 24.49 -15.09
CA LEU A 51 5.92 25.75 -15.82
C LEU A 51 7.04 26.75 -15.45
N LEU A 52 7.44 26.79 -14.19
CA LEU A 52 8.48 27.68 -13.68
C LEU A 52 9.91 27.20 -13.94
N ARG A 53 10.10 26.00 -14.50
CA ARG A 53 11.43 25.39 -14.70
C ARG A 53 12.43 26.22 -15.49
N HIS A 54 11.92 27.09 -16.38
CA HIS A 54 12.76 28.00 -17.17
C HIS A 54 13.18 29.26 -16.39
N ARG A 55 12.40 29.66 -15.38
CA ARG A 55 12.69 30.81 -14.52
C ARG A 55 13.47 30.40 -13.27
N ILE A 56 13.22 29.22 -12.73
CA ILE A 56 13.84 28.70 -11.52
C ILE A 56 14.64 27.45 -11.87
N PRO A 57 15.99 27.57 -12.00
CA PRO A 57 16.86 26.45 -12.39
C PRO A 57 16.79 25.23 -11.48
N PHE A 58 16.32 25.41 -10.25
CA PHE A 58 16.10 24.32 -9.29
C PHE A 58 15.11 23.28 -9.81
N PHE A 59 13.99 23.70 -10.38
CA PHE A 59 12.98 22.78 -10.92
C PHE A 59 13.48 22.02 -12.16
N ALA A 60 14.25 22.69 -13.03
CA ALA A 60 14.90 22.02 -14.15
C ALA A 60 15.94 21.00 -13.68
N TRP A 61 16.65 21.29 -12.59
CA TRP A 61 17.61 20.37 -11.99
C TRP A 61 16.92 19.14 -11.37
N MET A 62 15.74 19.28 -10.76
CA MET A 62 14.98 18.16 -10.17
C MET A 62 14.61 17.08 -11.22
N MET A 63 14.50 17.42 -12.49
CA MET A 63 14.22 16.47 -13.57
C MET A 63 15.48 15.74 -14.11
N ARG A 64 16.64 15.92 -13.46
CA ARG A 64 17.90 15.33 -13.89
C ARG A 64 18.32 14.16 -13.00
N LEU A 65 19.14 13.26 -13.53
CA LEU A 65 19.73 12.16 -12.76
C LEU A 65 20.54 12.64 -11.54
N ASP A 66 21.09 13.86 -11.59
CA ASP A 66 21.80 14.48 -10.47
C ASP A 66 20.92 14.71 -9.22
N ALA A 67 19.60 14.80 -9.41
CA ALA A 67 18.62 14.88 -8.31
C ALA A 67 18.03 13.49 -7.98
N ALA A 68 17.70 12.72 -9.01
CA ALA A 68 17.02 11.44 -8.86
C ALA A 68 17.87 10.40 -8.14
N VAL A 69 19.15 10.24 -8.53
CA VAL A 69 20.04 9.23 -7.94
C VAL A 69 20.22 9.43 -6.43
N PRO A 70 20.53 10.63 -5.89
CA PRO A 70 20.58 10.84 -4.46
C PRO A 70 19.24 10.57 -3.75
N ALA A 71 18.10 10.97 -4.34
CA ALA A 71 16.79 10.72 -3.75
C ALA A 71 16.51 9.22 -3.59
N VAL A 72 16.80 8.43 -4.64
CA VAL A 72 16.67 6.97 -4.59
C VAL A 72 17.61 6.36 -3.53
N ILE A 73 18.86 6.84 -3.44
CA ILE A 73 19.83 6.33 -2.45
C ILE A 73 19.34 6.57 -1.02
N TYR A 74 18.84 7.77 -0.70
CA TYR A 74 18.30 8.05 0.64
C TYR A 74 17.05 7.21 0.94
N ALA A 75 16.10 7.13 0.01
CA ALA A 75 14.90 6.31 0.18
C ALA A 75 15.28 4.83 0.36
N LEU A 76 16.19 4.30 -0.47
CA LEU A 76 16.67 2.92 -0.37
C LEU A 76 17.38 2.66 0.97
N ALA A 77 18.28 3.55 1.40
CA ALA A 77 18.97 3.39 2.66
C ALA A 77 18.01 3.32 3.86
N LEU A 78 17.02 4.21 3.91
CA LEU A 78 16.00 4.20 4.97
C LEU A 78 15.10 2.96 4.88
N THR A 79 14.73 2.53 3.67
CA THR A 79 13.96 1.28 3.48
C THR A 79 14.76 0.05 3.90
N LEU A 80 16.07 0.01 3.66
CA LEU A 80 16.93 -1.08 4.15
C LEU A 80 16.99 -1.08 5.67
N VAL A 81 17.15 0.09 6.31
CA VAL A 81 17.09 0.19 7.78
C VAL A 81 15.76 -0.33 8.30
N MET A 82 14.64 0.03 7.67
CA MET A 82 13.31 -0.49 8.01
C MET A 82 13.24 -2.02 7.92
N GLY A 83 13.81 -2.61 6.86
CA GLY A 83 13.80 -4.06 6.66
C GLY A 83 14.70 -4.84 7.66
N PHE A 84 15.75 -4.20 8.20
CA PHE A 84 16.64 -4.81 9.19
C PHE A 84 16.23 -4.53 10.65
N THR A 85 15.21 -3.69 10.87
CA THR A 85 14.70 -3.37 12.20
C THR A 85 13.29 -3.93 12.39
N ALA A 86 13.03 -4.53 13.56
CA ALA A 86 11.65 -4.95 13.88
C ALA A 86 10.76 -3.72 13.95
N GLN A 87 9.75 -3.68 13.09
CA GLN A 87 8.74 -2.63 13.11
C GLN A 87 7.69 -2.98 14.16
N ARG A 88 7.35 -2.04 15.02
CA ARG A 88 6.45 -2.25 16.16
C ARG A 88 5.50 -1.07 16.32
N GLU A 89 4.24 -1.36 16.52
CA GLU A 89 3.20 -0.36 16.76
C GLU A 89 3.15 0.11 18.21
N ASP A 90 3.63 -0.72 19.16
CA ASP A 90 3.62 -0.44 20.59
C ASP A 90 4.68 0.59 21.04
N GLY A 91 5.44 1.17 20.10
CA GLY A 91 6.55 2.09 20.40
C GLY A 91 7.76 1.44 21.07
N GLY A 92 7.71 0.11 21.28
CA GLY A 92 8.84 -0.67 21.76
C GLY A 92 9.89 -0.85 20.67
N GLY A 93 11.19 -0.77 21.01
CA GLY A 93 12.27 -1.03 20.06
C GLY A 93 13.37 0.03 20.07
N ILE A 94 14.16 0.09 19.00
CA ILE A 94 15.31 0.99 18.90
C ILE A 94 14.82 2.37 18.42
N LEU A 95 14.50 3.26 19.36
CA LEU A 95 14.11 4.64 19.06
C LEU A 95 13.04 4.71 17.94
N TRP A 96 13.07 5.79 17.19
CA TRP A 96 12.11 6.10 16.10
C TRP A 96 12.19 5.17 14.88
N ILE A 97 13.28 4.41 14.70
CA ILE A 97 13.46 3.51 13.52
C ILE A 97 12.61 2.24 13.60
N SER A 98 12.03 1.91 14.76
CA SER A 98 11.04 0.83 14.89
C SER A 98 9.63 1.22 14.40
N GLN A 99 9.42 2.50 14.04
CA GLN A 99 8.22 3.04 13.42
C GLN A 99 8.64 3.87 12.19
N MET A 100 9.29 3.22 11.23
CA MET A 100 9.94 3.92 10.12
C MET A 100 8.95 4.69 9.23
N LEU A 101 7.73 4.20 9.08
CA LEU A 101 6.72 4.89 8.27
C LEU A 101 6.28 6.22 8.90
N ASP A 102 6.33 6.33 10.23
CA ASP A 102 5.99 7.53 10.99
C ASP A 102 7.20 8.43 11.26
N PHE A 103 8.37 8.00 10.77
CA PHE A 103 9.64 8.70 10.96
C PHE A 103 9.80 9.84 9.96
N TRP A 104 9.81 11.09 10.43
CA TRP A 104 9.88 12.27 9.57
C TRP A 104 11.00 12.27 8.52
N PRO A 105 12.24 11.81 8.82
CA PRO A 105 13.25 11.67 7.79
C PRO A 105 12.85 10.76 6.62
N PHE A 106 12.12 9.68 6.91
CA PHE A 106 11.59 8.79 5.88
C PHE A 106 10.49 9.50 5.08
N VAL A 107 9.52 10.13 5.75
CA VAL A 107 8.40 10.85 5.12
C VAL A 107 8.91 11.96 4.18
N LEU A 108 9.86 12.80 4.64
CA LEU A 108 10.43 13.86 3.83
C LEU A 108 11.25 13.36 2.64
N SER A 109 12.05 12.30 2.84
CA SER A 109 12.84 11.68 1.77
C SER A 109 11.93 11.04 0.71
N TYR A 110 10.85 10.39 1.16
CA TYR A 110 9.84 9.80 0.30
C TYR A 110 9.08 10.88 -0.50
N ALA A 111 8.65 11.98 0.15
CA ALA A 111 8.00 13.10 -0.51
C ALA A 111 8.90 13.76 -1.57
N TRP A 112 10.20 13.89 -1.27
CA TRP A 112 11.19 14.39 -2.22
C TRP A 112 11.35 13.47 -3.42
N LEU A 113 11.44 12.15 -3.20
CA LEU A 113 11.48 11.16 -4.28
C LEU A 113 10.23 11.24 -5.16
N MET A 114 9.04 11.33 -4.56
CA MET A 114 7.77 11.48 -5.30
C MET A 114 7.73 12.77 -6.12
N ALA A 115 8.22 13.89 -5.58
CA ALA A 115 8.28 15.16 -6.31
C ALA A 115 9.18 15.07 -7.54
N ILE A 116 10.37 14.45 -7.42
CA ILE A 116 11.29 14.23 -8.55
C ILE A 116 10.65 13.29 -9.58
N LEU A 117 10.09 12.17 -9.12
CA LEU A 117 9.43 11.19 -9.98
C LEU A 117 8.26 11.82 -10.74
N GLY A 118 7.41 12.59 -10.05
CA GLY A 118 6.27 13.28 -10.65
C GLY A 118 6.68 14.32 -11.68
N LEU A 119 7.68 15.18 -11.39
CA LEU A 119 8.20 16.16 -12.34
C LEU A 119 8.84 15.51 -13.57
N THR A 120 9.61 14.45 -13.38
CA THR A 120 10.24 13.71 -14.48
C THR A 120 9.17 13.07 -15.36
N THR A 121 8.18 12.42 -14.76
CA THR A 121 7.06 11.80 -15.47
C THR A 121 6.24 12.83 -16.24
N LEU A 122 5.91 13.97 -15.62
CA LEU A 122 5.19 15.07 -16.26
C LEU A 122 5.96 15.63 -17.47
N ASN A 123 7.28 15.80 -17.34
CA ASN A 123 8.12 16.27 -18.43
C ASN A 123 8.08 15.32 -19.63
N HIS A 124 8.20 14.01 -19.43
CA HIS A 124 8.12 13.01 -20.49
C HIS A 124 6.70 12.87 -21.07
N LEU A 125 5.68 13.01 -20.25
CA LEU A 125 4.28 12.98 -20.69
C LEU A 125 3.97 14.14 -21.66
N LEU A 126 4.44 15.35 -21.34
CA LEU A 126 4.22 16.54 -22.17
C LEU A 126 5.10 16.56 -23.43
N HIS A 127 6.18 15.79 -23.50
CA HIS A 127 7.03 15.62 -24.67
C HIS A 127 6.90 14.19 -25.25
N PHE A 128 5.70 13.64 -25.20
CA PHE A 128 5.41 12.25 -25.53
C PHE A 128 5.92 11.85 -26.91
N ARG A 129 6.59 10.69 -26.93
CA ARG A 129 6.98 9.95 -28.15
C ARG A 129 6.67 8.48 -27.92
N VAL A 130 6.26 7.76 -28.96
CA VAL A 130 5.92 6.33 -28.87
C VAL A 130 7.05 5.50 -28.24
N ARG A 131 8.31 5.88 -28.47
CA ARG A 131 9.48 5.21 -27.88
C ARG A 131 9.59 5.37 -26.36
N GLU A 132 8.84 6.31 -25.77
CA GLU A 132 8.85 6.58 -24.34
C GLU A 132 7.76 5.82 -23.58
N ILE A 133 6.93 5.05 -24.30
CA ILE A 133 5.88 4.23 -23.68
C ILE A 133 6.41 3.37 -22.52
N PRO A 134 7.51 2.58 -22.67
CA PRO A 134 8.01 1.77 -21.57
C PRO A 134 8.47 2.61 -20.38
N PHE A 135 9.10 3.75 -20.64
CA PHE A 135 9.53 4.70 -19.61
C PHE A 135 8.32 5.26 -18.86
N LEU A 136 7.31 5.75 -19.59
CA LEU A 136 6.11 6.34 -18.99
C LEU A 136 5.30 5.32 -18.21
N LEU A 137 5.13 4.10 -18.72
CA LEU A 137 4.43 3.04 -18.00
C LEU A 137 5.11 2.73 -16.67
N ASN A 138 6.45 2.62 -16.65
CA ASN A 138 7.17 2.35 -15.41
C ASN A 138 7.13 3.54 -14.44
N HIS A 139 7.39 4.77 -14.90
CA HIS A 139 7.50 5.93 -14.01
C HIS A 139 6.13 6.45 -13.55
N LEU A 140 5.13 6.51 -14.44
CA LEU A 140 3.77 6.88 -14.07
C LEU A 140 3.13 5.80 -13.19
N GLY A 141 3.36 4.52 -13.51
CA GLY A 141 2.90 3.40 -12.70
C GLY A 141 3.50 3.44 -11.29
N LEU A 142 4.81 3.67 -11.19
CA LEU A 142 5.50 3.83 -9.90
C LEU A 142 4.98 5.05 -9.12
N PHE A 143 4.82 6.21 -9.78
CA PHE A 143 4.28 7.41 -9.17
C PHE A 143 2.87 7.16 -8.60
N LEU A 144 2.00 6.55 -9.40
CA LEU A 144 0.64 6.21 -9.00
C LEU A 144 0.62 5.24 -7.81
N ALA A 145 1.42 4.17 -7.86
CA ALA A 145 1.50 3.18 -6.78
C ALA A 145 2.01 3.80 -5.47
N LEU A 146 3.07 4.60 -5.52
CA LEU A 146 3.67 5.22 -4.35
C LEU A 146 2.77 6.31 -3.74
N VAL A 147 2.21 7.20 -4.56
CA VAL A 147 1.35 8.30 -4.08
C VAL A 147 0.05 7.75 -3.50
N CYS A 148 -0.63 6.85 -4.25
CA CYS A 148 -1.89 6.28 -3.78
C CYS A 148 -1.69 5.32 -2.61
N GLY A 149 -0.54 4.62 -2.53
CA GLY A 149 -0.17 3.80 -1.38
C GLY A 149 -0.02 4.64 -0.12
N ALA A 150 0.76 5.73 -0.19
CA ALA A 150 0.98 6.60 0.96
C ALA A 150 -0.29 7.36 1.39
N LEU A 151 -0.99 8.01 0.45
CA LEU A 151 -2.20 8.80 0.76
C LEU A 151 -3.41 7.93 1.08
N GLY A 152 -3.41 6.66 0.68
CA GLY A 152 -4.49 5.71 0.96
C GLY A 152 -4.37 5.01 2.32
N THR A 153 -3.20 5.03 2.94
CA THR A 153 -2.96 4.38 4.24
C THR A 153 -3.99 4.76 5.31
N PRO A 154 -4.29 6.05 5.56
CA PRO A 154 -5.20 6.45 6.62
C PRO A 154 -6.68 6.10 6.34
N ASP A 155 -7.03 5.76 5.10
CA ASP A 155 -8.39 5.36 4.73
C ASP A 155 -8.58 3.82 4.76
N THR A 156 -7.51 3.08 5.06
CA THR A 156 -7.58 1.63 5.23
C THR A 156 -8.28 1.31 6.54
N GLN A 157 -9.32 0.48 6.46
CA GLN A 157 -10.06 0.01 7.62
C GLN A 157 -9.91 -1.51 7.73
N ARG A 158 -9.58 -1.99 8.92
CA ARG A 158 -9.53 -3.40 9.28
C ARG A 158 -10.38 -3.61 10.51
N LEU A 159 -11.35 -4.48 10.42
CA LEU A 159 -12.30 -4.76 11.48
C LEU A 159 -12.45 -6.28 11.64
N HIS A 160 -12.60 -6.73 12.86
CA HIS A 160 -12.90 -8.13 13.18
C HIS A 160 -14.36 -8.27 13.56
N MET A 161 -15.06 -9.20 12.93
CA MET A 161 -16.46 -9.50 13.19
C MET A 161 -16.57 -10.94 13.67
N THR A 162 -17.01 -11.12 14.91
CA THR A 162 -17.26 -12.45 15.50
C THR A 162 -18.73 -12.78 15.36
N THR A 163 -19.03 -13.95 14.79
CA THR A 163 -20.40 -14.42 14.56
C THR A 163 -20.50 -15.87 15.04
N ARG A 164 -21.65 -16.22 15.61
CA ARG A 164 -21.97 -17.59 16.00
C ARG A 164 -22.94 -18.21 15.00
N GLU A 165 -22.94 -19.54 14.88
CA GLU A 165 -23.91 -20.27 14.06
C GLU A 165 -25.33 -19.92 14.41
N GLY A 166 -26.16 -19.67 13.39
CA GLY A 166 -27.54 -19.23 13.51
C GLY A 166 -27.74 -17.77 13.92
N GLU A 167 -26.64 -17.00 14.13
CA GLU A 167 -26.72 -15.58 14.46
C GLU A 167 -26.39 -14.69 13.26
N THR A 168 -27.03 -13.53 13.23
CA THR A 168 -26.72 -12.45 12.26
C THR A 168 -26.12 -11.27 13.01
N THR A 169 -24.92 -10.85 12.65
CA THR A 169 -24.26 -9.70 13.26
C THR A 169 -23.89 -8.62 12.24
N SER A 170 -23.96 -7.35 12.68
CA SER A 170 -23.50 -6.16 11.94
C SER A 170 -22.46 -5.37 12.74
N GLN A 171 -22.01 -5.92 13.87
CA GLN A 171 -21.02 -5.27 14.73
C GLN A 171 -19.65 -5.89 14.49
N ALA A 172 -18.67 -5.03 14.33
CA ALA A 172 -17.26 -5.41 14.20
C ALA A 172 -16.40 -4.52 15.09
N THR A 173 -15.24 -5.01 15.49
CA THR A 173 -14.29 -4.29 16.35
C THR A 173 -13.03 -3.95 15.59
N ASP A 174 -12.46 -2.78 15.85
CA ASP A 174 -11.14 -2.43 15.38
C ASP A 174 -10.02 -2.99 16.31
N GLU A 175 -8.76 -2.83 15.93
CA GLU A 175 -7.60 -3.28 16.72
C GLU A 175 -7.52 -2.63 18.10
N ALA A 176 -8.12 -1.45 18.29
CA ALA A 176 -8.20 -0.75 19.56
C ALA A 176 -9.37 -1.23 20.44
N GLY A 177 -10.21 -2.16 19.95
CA GLY A 177 -11.37 -2.69 20.65
C GLY A 177 -12.63 -1.83 20.56
N ASN A 178 -12.65 -0.79 19.70
CA ASN A 178 -13.84 0.02 19.50
C ASN A 178 -14.84 -0.73 18.62
N VAL A 179 -16.12 -0.70 18.99
CA VAL A 179 -17.20 -1.35 18.26
C VAL A 179 -17.73 -0.43 17.16
N HIS A 180 -17.74 -0.94 15.93
CA HIS A 180 -18.29 -0.28 14.76
C HIS A 180 -19.53 -1.03 14.27
N LYS A 181 -20.62 -0.31 14.05
CA LYS A 181 -21.82 -0.85 13.41
C LYS A 181 -21.72 -0.65 11.91
N LEU A 182 -21.81 -1.73 11.16
CA LEU A 182 -21.72 -1.73 9.69
C LEU A 182 -23.11 -1.68 9.05
N ASP A 183 -23.18 -1.20 7.81
CA ASP A 183 -24.38 -1.25 6.98
C ASP A 183 -24.63 -2.65 6.38
N LEU A 184 -23.63 -3.54 6.44
CA LEU A 184 -23.75 -4.96 6.07
C LEU A 184 -23.88 -5.83 7.33
N SER A 185 -24.49 -7.00 7.20
CA SER A 185 -24.48 -8.01 8.26
C SER A 185 -24.14 -9.39 7.69
N ILE A 186 -23.58 -10.24 8.55
CA ILE A 186 -23.19 -11.61 8.22
C ILE A 186 -23.99 -12.55 9.09
N GLU A 187 -24.69 -13.48 8.47
CA GLU A 187 -25.37 -14.61 9.08
C GLU A 187 -24.50 -15.84 8.88
N LEU A 188 -24.06 -16.48 9.95
CA LEU A 188 -23.26 -17.70 9.91
C LEU A 188 -24.18 -18.91 9.95
N HIS A 189 -24.08 -19.78 8.95
CA HIS A 189 -24.88 -21.02 8.89
C HIS A 189 -24.11 -22.21 9.43
N ASP A 190 -22.81 -22.35 9.04
CA ASP A 190 -21.98 -23.47 9.43
C ASP A 190 -20.50 -23.08 9.39
N PHE A 191 -19.71 -23.58 10.34
CA PHE A 191 -18.25 -23.50 10.34
C PHE A 191 -17.66 -24.85 9.96
N ILE A 192 -16.89 -24.90 8.89
CA ILE A 192 -16.31 -26.10 8.31
C ILE A 192 -14.81 -26.13 8.59
N MET A 193 -14.35 -27.15 9.30
CA MET A 193 -12.93 -27.42 9.53
C MET A 193 -12.54 -28.80 9.03
N GLU A 194 -11.55 -28.86 8.15
CA GLU A 194 -10.89 -30.09 7.71
C GLU A 194 -9.50 -30.17 8.33
N GLU A 195 -9.14 -31.38 8.78
CA GLU A 195 -7.81 -31.65 9.34
C GLU A 195 -7.03 -32.62 8.46
N TYR A 196 -5.71 -32.51 8.50
CA TYR A 196 -4.85 -33.54 7.93
C TYR A 196 -4.92 -34.83 8.77
N PRO A 197 -4.73 -36.01 8.15
CA PRO A 197 -4.57 -37.23 8.91
C PRO A 197 -3.44 -37.13 9.93
N LEU A 198 -3.64 -37.69 11.12
CA LEU A 198 -2.63 -37.66 12.17
C LEU A 198 -1.34 -38.31 11.69
N GLN A 199 -0.25 -37.54 11.66
CA GLN A 199 1.07 -38.07 11.26
C GLN A 199 1.67 -38.94 12.37
N PRO A 200 2.43 -39.99 12.04
CA PRO A 200 3.13 -40.82 13.02
C PRO A 200 4.03 -39.96 13.93
N GLY A 201 3.77 -39.96 15.24
CA GLY A 201 4.50 -39.18 16.24
C GLY A 201 3.97 -37.76 16.52
N ALA A 202 2.98 -37.28 15.79
CA ALA A 202 2.32 -36.03 16.10
C ALA A 202 1.29 -36.20 17.21
N LYS A 203 1.20 -35.20 18.10
CA LYS A 203 0.23 -35.20 19.22
C LYS A 203 -1.10 -34.55 18.84
N MET A 204 -1.14 -33.76 17.80
CA MET A 204 -2.31 -33.02 17.31
C MET A 204 -2.41 -33.13 15.80
N ARG A 205 -3.64 -33.07 15.28
CA ARG A 205 -3.89 -32.93 13.86
C ARG A 205 -3.68 -31.47 13.46
N MET A 206 -3.16 -31.24 12.27
CA MET A 206 -2.98 -29.89 11.73
C MET A 206 -4.20 -29.50 10.91
N PRO A 207 -4.72 -28.27 11.04
CA PRO A 207 -5.79 -27.79 10.20
C PRO A 207 -5.34 -27.80 8.75
N LYS A 208 -6.18 -28.33 7.87
CA LYS A 208 -5.99 -28.35 6.42
C LYS A 208 -6.75 -27.23 5.73
N ARG A 209 -7.97 -27.01 6.18
CA ARG A 209 -8.89 -26.02 5.65
C ARG A 209 -9.87 -25.61 6.74
N PHE A 210 -10.16 -24.33 6.83
CA PHE A 210 -11.33 -23.84 7.54
C PHE A 210 -12.04 -22.78 6.70
N ALA A 211 -13.37 -22.82 6.77
CA ALA A 211 -14.27 -22.02 5.96
C ALA A 211 -15.58 -21.80 6.72
N SER A 212 -16.33 -20.80 6.30
CA SER A 212 -17.66 -20.53 6.86
C SER A 212 -18.69 -20.42 5.75
N GLU A 213 -19.79 -21.15 5.90
CA GLU A 213 -20.99 -20.96 5.09
C GLU A 213 -21.79 -19.80 5.66
N VAL A 214 -22.01 -18.76 4.87
CA VAL A 214 -22.64 -17.52 5.33
C VAL A 214 -23.64 -16.99 4.33
N THR A 215 -24.56 -16.16 4.82
CA THR A 215 -25.30 -15.20 3.99
C THR A 215 -24.91 -13.79 4.39
N VAL A 216 -24.37 -13.02 3.44
CA VAL A 216 -24.03 -11.61 3.65
C VAL A 216 -25.18 -10.75 3.15
N HIS A 217 -25.79 -9.98 4.06
CA HIS A 217 -26.84 -9.03 3.75
C HIS A 217 -26.20 -7.65 3.51
N THR A 218 -26.36 -7.14 2.29
CA THR A 218 -25.78 -5.87 1.85
C THR A 218 -26.65 -4.67 2.27
N LYS A 219 -26.07 -3.47 2.25
CA LYS A 219 -26.78 -2.20 2.46
C LYS A 219 -27.98 -2.03 1.50
N LYS A 220 -27.92 -2.63 0.30
CA LYS A 220 -28.99 -2.57 -0.70
C LYS A 220 -30.11 -3.57 -0.48
N GLY A 221 -30.02 -4.42 0.56
CA GLY A 221 -30.98 -5.47 0.85
C GLY A 221 -30.77 -6.76 0.04
N GLU A 222 -29.63 -6.91 -0.62
CA GLU A 222 -29.26 -8.16 -1.30
C GLU A 222 -28.74 -9.16 -0.27
N ALA A 223 -29.15 -10.42 -0.38
CA ALA A 223 -28.64 -11.53 0.39
C ALA A 223 -27.71 -12.37 -0.50
N ILE A 224 -26.43 -12.42 -0.16
CA ILE A 224 -25.39 -13.11 -0.93
C ILE A 224 -24.96 -14.36 -0.17
N PRO A 225 -25.43 -15.57 -0.53
CA PRO A 225 -24.90 -16.80 0.03
C PRO A 225 -23.49 -17.06 -0.48
N ALA A 226 -22.58 -17.42 0.41
CA ALA A 226 -21.18 -17.67 0.07
C ALA A 226 -20.51 -18.63 1.06
N VAL A 227 -19.41 -19.24 0.60
CA VAL A 227 -18.45 -19.93 1.45
C VAL A 227 -17.18 -19.09 1.51
N ILE A 228 -16.85 -18.55 2.68
CA ILE A 228 -15.68 -17.72 2.90
C ILE A 228 -14.55 -18.60 3.42
N GLU A 229 -13.41 -18.59 2.75
CA GLU A 229 -12.21 -19.31 3.13
C GLU A 229 -11.06 -18.33 3.39
N VAL A 230 -9.99 -18.76 4.06
CA VAL A 230 -8.81 -17.93 4.40
C VAL A 230 -8.27 -17.14 3.21
N ASN A 231 -8.09 -17.81 2.06
CA ASN A 231 -7.49 -17.20 0.86
C ASN A 231 -8.52 -16.89 -0.25
N LYS A 232 -9.82 -17.00 0.06
CA LYS A 232 -10.92 -16.75 -0.89
C LYS A 232 -11.94 -15.80 -0.28
N PRO A 233 -11.60 -14.49 -0.17
CA PRO A 233 -12.49 -13.52 0.43
C PRO A 233 -13.72 -13.26 -0.43
N LEU A 234 -14.84 -12.99 0.22
CA LEU A 234 -16.02 -12.43 -0.42
C LEU A 234 -15.87 -10.89 -0.52
N GLN A 235 -16.34 -10.33 -1.61
CA GLN A 235 -16.43 -8.87 -1.77
C GLN A 235 -17.88 -8.43 -1.72
N ALA A 236 -18.23 -7.58 -0.76
CA ALA A 236 -19.57 -7.01 -0.58
C ALA A 236 -19.47 -5.58 -0.03
N ASP A 237 -20.27 -4.63 -0.56
CA ASP A 237 -20.35 -3.23 -0.13
C ASP A 237 -19.01 -2.51 0.04
N GLY A 238 -18.01 -2.88 -0.78
CA GLY A 238 -16.65 -2.31 -0.73
C GLY A 238 -15.74 -2.91 0.33
N TRP A 239 -16.22 -3.91 1.07
CA TRP A 239 -15.45 -4.71 1.99
C TRP A 239 -14.96 -6.00 1.32
N LYS A 240 -13.77 -6.45 1.69
CA LYS A 240 -13.27 -7.80 1.49
C LYS A 240 -13.39 -8.53 2.83
N ILE A 241 -14.13 -9.61 2.83
CA ILE A 241 -14.45 -10.40 4.02
C ILE A 241 -13.64 -11.69 3.94
N TYR A 242 -12.71 -11.85 4.86
CA TYR A 242 -11.84 -13.03 4.97
C TYR A 242 -12.27 -13.88 6.14
N GLN A 243 -12.09 -15.19 6.04
CA GLN A 243 -12.05 -16.06 7.20
C GLN A 243 -10.76 -15.79 7.95
N TYR A 244 -10.83 -15.31 9.17
CA TYR A 244 -9.68 -14.93 9.97
C TYR A 244 -9.33 -15.97 11.03
N ASP A 245 -10.32 -16.30 11.88
CA ASP A 245 -10.10 -17.18 13.02
C ASP A 245 -11.39 -17.89 13.41
N TYR A 246 -11.34 -18.76 14.43
CA TYR A 246 -12.44 -19.54 14.97
C TYR A 246 -12.19 -19.84 16.47
N ASP A 247 -13.09 -20.56 17.15
CA ASP A 247 -12.88 -21.02 18.53
C ASP A 247 -11.92 -22.23 18.52
N GLU A 248 -10.62 -21.97 18.72
CA GLU A 248 -9.58 -23.01 18.72
C GLU A 248 -9.77 -24.07 19.80
N ASP A 249 -10.40 -23.74 20.94
CA ASP A 249 -10.63 -24.68 22.05
C ASP A 249 -11.61 -25.77 21.64
N LYS A 250 -12.56 -25.47 20.76
CA LYS A 250 -13.53 -26.42 20.20
C LYS A 250 -13.08 -27.09 18.91
N GLY A 251 -12.12 -26.53 18.22
CA GLY A 251 -11.57 -27.07 16.96
C GLY A 251 -12.65 -27.32 15.89
N THR A 252 -12.83 -28.60 15.50
CA THR A 252 -13.85 -29.02 14.52
C THR A 252 -15.29 -28.83 14.96
N GLU A 253 -15.53 -28.62 16.25
CA GLU A 253 -16.86 -28.40 16.87
C GLU A 253 -17.09 -26.89 17.14
N SER A 254 -16.29 -26.00 16.56
CA SER A 254 -16.46 -24.58 16.74
C SER A 254 -17.77 -24.11 16.10
N GLU A 255 -18.58 -23.40 16.86
CA GLU A 255 -19.79 -22.70 16.41
C GLU A 255 -19.53 -21.22 16.13
N ILE A 256 -18.26 -20.78 16.29
CA ILE A 256 -17.88 -19.37 16.17
C ILE A 256 -16.93 -19.21 14.98
N SER A 257 -17.20 -18.19 14.19
CA SER A 257 -16.32 -17.75 13.14
C SER A 257 -15.96 -16.27 13.33
N ILE A 258 -14.68 -15.96 13.13
CA ILE A 258 -14.18 -14.59 13.16
C ILE A 258 -13.79 -14.19 11.74
N PHE A 259 -14.39 -13.13 11.24
CA PHE A 259 -14.11 -12.57 9.92
C PHE A 259 -13.26 -11.32 10.05
N GLU A 260 -12.23 -11.18 9.19
CA GLU A 260 -11.54 -9.92 8.98
C GLU A 260 -12.20 -9.19 7.80
N LEU A 261 -12.70 -7.99 8.06
CA LEU A 261 -13.27 -7.10 7.05
C LEU A 261 -12.27 -6.00 6.72
N VAL A 262 -11.83 -5.97 5.46
CA VAL A 262 -10.82 -5.01 4.98
C VAL A 262 -11.43 -4.10 3.94
N ARG A 263 -11.29 -2.79 4.13
CA ARG A 263 -11.70 -1.76 3.19
C ARG A 263 -10.51 -0.90 2.80
N GLU A 264 -10.17 -0.88 1.53
CA GLU A 264 -8.99 -0.19 0.98
C GLU A 264 -9.41 0.62 -0.26
N PRO A 265 -9.97 1.83 -0.13
CA PRO A 265 -10.53 2.58 -1.24
C PRO A 265 -9.51 3.00 -2.30
N TRP A 266 -8.24 3.15 -1.92
CA TRP A 266 -7.14 3.56 -2.81
C TRP A 266 -6.45 2.38 -3.51
N GLN A 267 -6.67 1.16 -3.07
CA GLN A 267 -6.03 -0.06 -3.58
C GLN A 267 -6.20 -0.28 -5.10
N PRO A 268 -7.35 0.04 -5.74
CA PRO A 268 -7.48 -0.07 -7.19
C PRO A 268 -6.45 0.76 -7.96
N PHE A 269 -6.12 1.97 -7.48
CA PHE A 269 -5.12 2.84 -8.10
C PHE A 269 -3.71 2.30 -7.90
N VAL A 270 -3.39 1.76 -6.73
CA VAL A 270 -2.11 1.09 -6.45
C VAL A 270 -1.93 -0.10 -7.39
N ARG A 271 -2.95 -0.94 -7.54
CA ARG A 271 -2.94 -2.09 -8.47
C ARG A 271 -2.75 -1.64 -9.91
N ALA A 272 -3.46 -0.60 -10.34
CA ALA A 272 -3.28 -0.03 -11.67
C ALA A 272 -1.83 0.41 -11.91
N GLY A 273 -1.22 1.09 -10.92
CA GLY A 273 0.19 1.47 -10.97
C GLY A 273 1.14 0.27 -11.12
N ILE A 274 0.92 -0.78 -10.33
CA ILE A 274 1.71 -2.03 -10.41
C ILE A 274 1.55 -2.70 -11.79
N LEU A 275 0.33 -2.80 -12.30
CA LEU A 275 0.06 -3.38 -13.62
C LEU A 275 0.72 -2.56 -14.75
N MET A 276 0.72 -1.23 -14.63
CA MET A 276 1.43 -0.35 -15.56
C MET A 276 2.93 -0.62 -15.54
N MET A 277 3.54 -0.78 -14.35
CA MET A 277 4.97 -1.12 -14.23
C MET A 277 5.28 -2.48 -14.85
N LEU A 278 4.45 -3.48 -14.61
CA LEU A 278 4.62 -4.81 -15.24
C LEU A 278 4.53 -4.73 -16.76
N ALA A 279 3.53 -4.02 -17.29
CA ALA A 279 3.41 -3.79 -18.73
C ALA A 279 4.61 -3.02 -19.28
N GLY A 280 5.08 -1.98 -18.56
CA GLY A 280 6.28 -1.24 -18.93
C GLY A 280 7.55 -2.08 -18.96
N ALA A 281 7.73 -2.95 -17.96
CA ALA A 281 8.84 -3.89 -17.92
C ALA A 281 8.80 -4.88 -19.10
N LEU A 282 7.64 -5.45 -19.41
CA LEU A 282 7.45 -6.31 -20.58
C LEU A 282 7.77 -5.56 -21.88
N CYS A 283 7.31 -4.33 -22.04
CA CYS A 283 7.60 -3.51 -23.21
C CYS A 283 9.10 -3.25 -23.40
N LEU A 284 9.89 -3.15 -22.33
CA LEU A 284 11.35 -2.96 -22.44
C LEU A 284 12.01 -4.12 -23.19
N PHE A 285 11.56 -5.37 -23.01
CA PHE A 285 12.10 -6.52 -23.75
C PHE A 285 11.88 -6.40 -25.25
N PHE A 286 10.75 -5.85 -25.69
CA PHE A 286 10.43 -5.71 -27.11
C PHE A 286 11.11 -4.48 -27.75
N PHE A 287 11.30 -3.38 -26.99
CA PHE A 287 11.92 -2.14 -27.51
C PHE A 287 13.43 -2.12 -27.39
N MET A 288 14.05 -2.99 -26.58
CA MET A 288 15.50 -3.14 -26.43
C MET A 288 16.13 -4.15 -27.39
N ALA A 289 15.43 -4.65 -28.41
CA ALA A 289 16.03 -5.51 -29.41
C ALA A 289 17.31 -4.87 -29.99
N PRO A 290 18.46 -5.57 -30.03
CA PRO A 290 19.71 -5.00 -30.49
C PRO A 290 19.56 -4.51 -31.92
N ARG A 291 19.93 -3.26 -32.19
CA ARG A 291 20.03 -2.75 -33.56
C ARG A 291 21.07 -3.60 -34.27
N PRO A 292 20.78 -4.17 -35.47
CA PRO A 292 21.82 -4.78 -36.26
C PRO A 292 22.92 -3.73 -36.48
N LYS A 293 24.17 -4.11 -36.15
CA LYS A 293 25.34 -3.29 -36.50
C LYS A 293 25.27 -3.00 -38.00
N LYS A 294 25.25 -1.74 -38.39
CA LYS A 294 25.54 -1.39 -39.79
C LYS A 294 26.92 -1.94 -40.05
N GLU A 295 27.02 -2.94 -40.94
CA GLU A 295 28.28 -3.29 -41.53
C GLU A 295 28.76 -2.08 -42.31
N ASP A 296 29.84 -1.49 -41.83
CA ASP A 296 30.61 -0.49 -42.62
C ASP A 296 31.10 -1.23 -43.86
N LYS A 297 30.43 -1.02 -44.98
CA LYS A 297 30.92 -1.40 -46.27
C LYS A 297 32.16 -0.56 -46.54
N GLN A 298 33.35 -1.16 -46.41
CA GLN A 298 34.61 -0.70 -47.00
C GLN A 298 34.53 -0.74 -48.52
#